data_f10102e9ce9d61e60a144adbaa40844a
#
_entry.id   f10102e9ce9d61e60a144adbaa40844a
#
_cell.length_a   1.000
_cell.length_b   1.000
_cell.length_c   1.000
_cell.angle_alpha   90.00
_cell.angle_beta   90.00
_cell.angle_gamma   90.00
#
_symmetry.space_group_name_H-M   'P 1'
#
loop_
_entity.id
_entity.type
_entity.pdbx_description
1 polymer ?
#
loop_
_entity_poly.entity_id
_entity_poly.type
_entity_poly.pdbx_seq_one_letter_code
_entity_poly.pdbx_strand_id
1 'polypeptide(L)'
;MLKEERHQMILNEIALHNRVLLTDISEALDVSIDTVRRDVTKLDAEKKLKKVHGGAIALGYVNNNVDSENIYALEKKRTIAHKAVQLLRNGNIIIIHGGTSCLELARNIPPKLSLTCFTLSLPVAMELCKKPKIEVIFIGGS
;
A
#
# COMPACT_ATOMS: atom_id res chain seq x y z
N MET A 1 3.76 1.69 -31.08
CA MET A 1 3.57 2.25 -29.72
C MET A 1 4.84 2.96 -29.28
N LEU A 2 4.71 4.20 -28.89
CA LEU A 2 5.85 4.97 -28.39
C LEU A 2 6.28 4.46 -27.00
N LYS A 3 7.53 4.68 -26.67
CA LYS A 3 8.09 4.23 -25.38
C LYS A 3 7.38 4.84 -24.19
N GLU A 4 7.05 6.11 -24.28
CA GLU A 4 6.35 6.87 -23.24
C GLU A 4 4.93 6.34 -23.02
N GLU A 5 4.21 5.99 -24.07
CA GLU A 5 2.90 5.35 -24.00
C GLU A 5 2.98 4.01 -23.29
N ARG A 6 3.97 3.20 -23.65
CA ARG A 6 4.20 1.90 -23.03
C ARG A 6 4.52 2.03 -21.54
N HIS A 7 5.37 2.99 -21.17
CA HIS A 7 5.67 3.30 -19.77
C HIS A 7 4.40 3.69 -18.99
N GLN A 8 3.54 4.51 -19.60
CA GLN A 8 2.29 4.93 -18.95
C GLN A 8 1.34 3.75 -18.76
N MET A 9 1.24 2.86 -19.74
CA MET A 9 0.41 1.65 -19.61
C MET A 9 0.93 0.73 -18.50
N ILE A 10 2.24 0.51 -18.40
CA ILE A 10 2.84 -0.27 -17.30
C ILE A 10 2.51 0.36 -15.94
N LEU A 11 2.63 1.68 -15.81
CA LEU A 11 2.33 2.37 -14.56
C LEU A 11 0.84 2.32 -14.22
N ASN A 12 -0.05 2.40 -15.21
CA ASN A 12 -1.49 2.26 -15.00
C ASN A 12 -1.86 0.85 -14.50
N GLU A 13 -1.29 -0.20 -15.11
CA GLU A 13 -1.51 -1.58 -14.67
C GLU A 13 -1.01 -1.79 -13.22
N ILE A 14 0.14 -1.23 -12.88
CA ILE A 14 0.67 -1.30 -11.51
C ILE A 14 -0.20 -0.51 -10.54
N ALA A 15 -0.69 0.66 -10.93
CA ALA A 15 -1.60 1.45 -10.10
C ALA A 15 -2.92 0.73 -9.83
N LEU A 16 -3.39 -0.04 -10.81
CA LEU A 16 -4.66 -0.78 -10.71
C LEU A 16 -4.52 -2.08 -9.91
N HIS A 17 -3.45 -2.83 -10.15
CA HIS A 17 -3.29 -4.19 -9.62
C HIS A 17 -2.21 -4.33 -8.53
N ASN A 18 -1.49 -3.26 -8.23
CA ASN A 18 -0.35 -3.20 -7.30
C ASN A 18 0.88 -4.04 -7.70
N ARG A 19 0.73 -4.99 -8.57
CA ARG A 19 1.79 -5.85 -9.13
C ARG A 19 1.46 -6.25 -10.54
N VAL A 20 2.50 -6.49 -11.33
CA VAL A 20 2.38 -7.02 -12.70
C VAL A 20 3.48 -8.04 -12.97
N LEU A 21 3.20 -9.03 -13.82
CA LEU A 21 4.20 -9.93 -14.36
C LEU A 21 4.71 -9.41 -15.70
N LEU A 22 5.99 -9.61 -15.98
CA LEU A 22 6.60 -9.20 -17.27
C LEU A 22 5.93 -9.90 -18.45
N THR A 23 5.53 -11.18 -18.26
CA THR A 23 4.81 -11.96 -19.26
C THR A 23 3.48 -11.34 -19.65
N ASP A 24 2.69 -10.98 -18.64
CA ASP A 24 1.35 -10.41 -18.86
C ASP A 24 1.42 -9.06 -19.58
N ILE A 25 2.39 -8.22 -19.19
CA ILE A 25 2.65 -6.94 -19.87
C ILE A 25 3.13 -7.17 -21.30
N SER A 26 4.01 -8.12 -21.51
CA SER A 26 4.52 -8.48 -22.85
C SER A 26 3.39 -8.88 -23.79
N GLU A 27 2.48 -9.72 -23.33
CA GLU A 27 1.30 -10.15 -24.08
C GLU A 27 0.32 -8.99 -24.33
N ALA A 28 0.00 -8.22 -23.29
CA ALA A 28 -0.96 -7.11 -23.37
C ALA A 28 -0.49 -6.00 -24.32
N LEU A 29 0.81 -5.75 -24.39
CA LEU A 29 1.39 -4.69 -25.21
C LEU A 29 1.93 -5.17 -26.56
N ASP A 30 1.89 -6.47 -26.82
CA ASP A 30 2.44 -7.11 -28.02
C ASP A 30 3.91 -6.72 -28.28
N VAL A 31 4.73 -6.80 -27.23
CA VAL A 31 6.16 -6.52 -27.27
C VAL A 31 6.94 -7.63 -26.59
N SER A 32 8.25 -7.75 -26.91
CA SER A 32 9.08 -8.80 -26.30
C SER A 32 9.23 -8.59 -24.78
N ILE A 33 9.37 -9.68 -24.04
CA ILE A 33 9.68 -9.66 -22.59
C ILE A 33 10.92 -8.85 -22.29
N ASP A 34 11.93 -8.87 -23.16
CA ASP A 34 13.16 -8.09 -23.00
C ASP A 34 12.90 -6.59 -23.11
N THR A 35 11.99 -6.18 -23.97
CA THR A 35 11.54 -4.79 -24.06
C THR A 35 10.87 -4.36 -22.76
N VAL A 36 9.93 -5.15 -22.26
CA VAL A 36 9.25 -4.87 -20.97
C VAL A 36 10.26 -4.84 -19.82
N ARG A 37 11.22 -5.77 -19.80
CA ARG A 37 12.27 -5.84 -18.77
C ARG A 37 13.12 -4.56 -18.75
N ARG A 38 13.48 -4.01 -19.91
CA ARG A 38 14.22 -2.74 -20.03
C ARG A 38 13.38 -1.56 -19.55
N ASP A 39 12.10 -1.53 -19.91
CA ASP A 39 11.18 -0.46 -19.50
C ASP A 39 10.97 -0.47 -17.98
N VAL A 40 10.72 -1.64 -17.39
CA VAL A 40 10.59 -1.80 -15.94
C VAL A 40 11.88 -1.42 -15.22
N THR A 41 13.04 -1.80 -15.75
CA THR A 41 14.33 -1.42 -15.16
C THR A 41 14.52 0.10 -15.16
N LYS A 42 14.11 0.79 -16.24
CA LYS A 42 14.18 2.25 -16.30
C LYS A 42 13.20 2.92 -15.32
N LEU A 43 11.97 2.43 -15.26
CA LEU A 43 10.95 2.95 -14.33
C LEU A 43 11.34 2.73 -12.86
N ASP A 44 12.02 1.64 -12.55
CA ASP A 44 12.60 1.38 -11.22
C ASP A 44 13.70 2.38 -10.88
N ALA A 45 14.63 2.64 -11.82
CA ALA A 45 15.67 3.65 -11.65
C ALA A 45 15.08 5.06 -11.45
N GLU A 46 13.95 5.36 -12.10
CA GLU A 46 13.19 6.61 -11.93
C GLU A 46 12.33 6.63 -10.66
N LYS A 47 12.37 5.57 -9.86
CA LYS A 47 11.58 5.40 -8.61
C LYS A 47 10.06 5.55 -8.83
N LYS A 48 9.57 5.08 -9.96
CA LYS A 48 8.12 5.07 -10.29
C LYS A 48 7.44 3.75 -9.95
N LEU A 49 8.21 2.69 -9.84
CA LEU A 49 7.79 1.35 -9.43
C LEU A 49 8.99 0.64 -8.78
N LYS A 50 8.80 -0.56 -8.27
CA LYS A 50 9.88 -1.42 -7.77
C LYS A 50 9.94 -2.70 -8.61
N LYS A 51 11.07 -2.93 -9.25
CA LYS A 51 11.35 -4.18 -9.98
C LYS A 51 11.52 -5.34 -9.00
N VAL A 52 10.90 -6.46 -9.31
CA VAL A 52 11.05 -7.73 -8.58
C VAL A 52 11.34 -8.85 -9.58
N HIS A 53 11.63 -10.06 -9.07
CA HIS A 53 11.86 -11.20 -9.94
C HIS A 53 10.60 -11.52 -10.75
N GLY A 54 10.72 -11.51 -12.07
CA GLY A 54 9.62 -11.80 -13.01
C GLY A 54 8.55 -10.74 -13.17
N GLY A 55 8.69 -9.57 -12.51
CA GLY A 55 7.66 -8.54 -12.56
C GLY A 55 8.04 -7.20 -11.96
N ALA A 56 7.02 -6.45 -11.61
CA ALA A 56 7.15 -5.18 -10.90
C ALA A 56 5.99 -4.98 -9.91
N ILE A 57 6.22 -4.18 -8.88
CA ILE A 57 5.23 -3.84 -7.86
C ILE A 57 5.13 -2.32 -7.69
N ALA A 58 3.97 -1.87 -7.23
CA ALA A 58 3.76 -0.47 -6.89
C ALA A 58 4.69 -0.03 -5.75
N LEU A 59 5.14 1.21 -5.81
CA LEU A 59 5.80 1.83 -4.65
C LEU A 59 4.79 1.94 -3.51
N GLY A 60 5.15 1.42 -2.35
CA GLY A 60 4.25 1.35 -1.20
C GLY A 60 3.35 0.12 -1.16
N TYR A 61 3.44 -0.76 -2.16
CA TYR A 61 2.88 -2.10 -2.05
C TYR A 61 3.73 -2.91 -1.06
N VAL A 62 3.16 -3.16 0.08
CA VAL A 62 3.85 -3.80 1.18
C VAL A 62 3.83 -5.32 0.98
N ASN A 63 4.95 -5.88 0.59
CA ASN A 63 5.31 -7.20 1.07
C ASN A 63 5.54 -7.08 2.58
N ASN A 64 4.90 -7.88 3.37
CA ASN A 64 4.81 -7.97 4.84
C ASN A 64 5.98 -7.47 5.74
N ASN A 65 7.00 -6.84 5.19
CA ASN A 65 8.07 -6.14 5.89
C ASN A 65 7.86 -4.63 5.73
N VAL A 66 7.04 -4.08 6.60
CA VAL A 66 6.81 -2.64 6.68
C VAL A 66 8.01 -1.97 7.36
N ASP A 67 9.09 -1.79 6.63
CA ASP A 67 10.10 -0.81 7.02
C ASP A 67 9.50 0.57 6.77
N SER A 68 9.29 1.31 7.84
CA SER A 68 8.71 2.65 7.79
C SER A 68 9.49 3.63 6.90
N GLU A 69 10.75 3.33 6.62
CA GLU A 69 11.64 4.14 5.77
C GLU A 69 11.32 4.04 4.28
N ASN A 70 10.60 2.99 3.85
CA ASN A 70 10.31 2.71 2.44
C ASN A 70 8.85 2.94 2.04
N ILE A 71 8.06 3.59 2.89
CA ILE A 71 6.65 3.87 2.57
C ILE A 71 6.57 5.04 1.59
N TYR A 72 5.98 4.77 0.41
CA TYR A 72 5.71 5.80 -0.58
C TYR A 72 4.77 6.89 -0.04
N ALA A 73 5.14 8.15 -0.25
CA ALA A 73 4.36 9.32 0.16
C ALA A 73 3.98 9.34 1.66
N LEU A 74 4.88 8.90 2.54
CA LEU A 74 4.64 8.78 3.98
C LEU A 74 4.11 10.08 4.61
N GLU A 75 4.68 11.24 4.27
CA GLU A 75 4.24 12.52 4.80
C GLU A 75 2.79 12.86 4.40
N LYS A 76 2.40 12.56 3.18
CA LYS A 76 1.00 12.72 2.73
C LYS A 76 0.06 11.79 3.48
N LYS A 77 0.46 10.55 3.71
CA LYS A 77 -0.31 9.55 4.47
C LYS A 77 -0.45 9.96 5.93
N ARG A 78 0.58 10.52 6.54
CA ARG A 78 0.51 11.10 7.88
C ARG A 78 -0.47 12.27 7.95
N THR A 79 -0.44 13.19 6.99
CA THR A 79 -1.38 14.32 6.91
C THR A 79 -2.82 13.83 6.80
N ILE A 80 -3.07 12.83 5.96
CA ILE A 80 -4.39 12.19 5.83
C ILE A 80 -4.80 11.53 7.15
N ALA A 81 -3.90 10.80 7.78
CA ALA A 81 -4.15 10.13 9.07
C ALA A 81 -4.51 11.13 10.17
N HIS A 82 -3.77 12.23 10.30
CA HIS A 82 -4.06 13.28 11.26
C HIS A 82 -5.45 13.89 11.04
N LYS A 83 -5.85 14.09 9.80
CA LYS A 83 -7.17 14.61 9.47
C LYS A 83 -8.27 13.58 9.78
N ALA A 84 -8.07 12.33 9.45
CA ALA A 84 -9.02 11.25 9.71
C ALA A 84 -9.22 11.01 11.22
N VAL A 85 -8.16 11.10 12.02
CA VAL A 85 -8.25 10.97 13.49
C VAL A 85 -9.17 12.01 14.11
N GLN A 86 -9.25 13.21 13.54
CA GLN A 86 -10.15 14.27 14.02
C GLN A 86 -11.64 13.90 13.91
N LEU A 87 -11.98 12.94 13.05
CA LEU A 87 -13.34 12.43 12.91
C LEU A 87 -13.70 11.38 13.97
N LEU A 88 -12.72 10.83 14.67
CA LEU A 88 -12.91 9.77 15.66
C LEU A 88 -13.34 10.34 16.99
N ARG A 89 -14.27 9.66 17.64
CA ARG A 89 -14.81 9.99 18.96
C ARG A 89 -14.85 8.76 19.86
N ASN A 90 -14.78 8.99 21.18
CA ASN A 90 -14.93 7.92 22.14
C ASN A 90 -16.21 7.12 21.91
N GLY A 91 -16.11 5.82 21.95
CA GLY A 91 -17.22 4.90 21.73
C GLY A 91 -17.50 4.58 20.27
N ASN A 92 -16.77 5.15 19.32
CA ASN A 92 -16.94 4.76 17.92
C ASN A 92 -16.57 3.30 17.68
N ILE A 93 -17.32 2.68 16.80
CA ILE A 93 -17.02 1.37 16.22
C ILE A 93 -16.58 1.64 14.79
N ILE A 94 -15.37 1.24 14.46
CA ILE A 94 -14.76 1.51 13.15
C ILE A 94 -14.23 0.24 12.52
N ILE A 95 -14.17 0.24 11.20
CA ILE A 95 -13.49 -0.78 10.41
C ILE A 95 -12.28 -0.11 9.78
N ILE A 96 -11.09 -0.67 10.01
CA ILE A 96 -9.85 -0.20 9.38
C ILE A 96 -9.35 -1.30 8.46
N HIS A 97 -9.23 -0.97 7.19
CA HIS A 97 -8.72 -1.88 6.18
C HIS A 97 -7.18 -1.99 6.24
N GLY A 98 -6.59 -2.79 5.36
CA GLY A 98 -5.14 -2.89 5.19
C GLY A 98 -4.56 -1.73 4.38
N GLY A 99 -3.24 -1.76 4.25
CA GLY A 99 -2.48 -0.76 3.51
C GLY A 99 -1.80 0.27 4.38
N THR A 100 -0.81 0.97 3.79
CA THR A 100 0.06 1.88 4.54
C THR A 100 -0.64 3.15 5.01
N SER A 101 -1.67 3.63 4.31
CA SER A 101 -2.48 4.76 4.76
C SER A 101 -3.30 4.41 6.00
N CYS A 102 -3.90 3.24 6.03
CA CYS A 102 -4.64 2.75 7.20
C CYS A 102 -3.70 2.44 8.37
N LEU A 103 -2.49 1.95 8.10
CA LEU A 103 -1.47 1.74 9.12
C LEU A 103 -1.05 3.06 9.77
N GLU A 104 -0.86 4.12 8.99
CA GLU A 104 -0.58 5.46 9.53
C GLU A 104 -1.74 6.00 10.36
N LEU A 105 -2.99 5.76 9.94
CA LEU A 105 -4.15 6.08 10.76
C LEU A 105 -4.08 5.38 12.12
N ALA A 106 -3.84 4.07 12.13
CA ALA A 106 -3.73 3.29 13.36
C ALA A 106 -2.61 3.81 14.29
N ARG A 107 -1.45 4.16 13.71
CA ARG A 107 -0.32 4.74 14.46
C ARG A 107 -0.66 6.08 15.11
N ASN A 108 -1.47 6.90 14.46
CA ASN A 108 -1.78 8.26 14.88
C ASN A 108 -3.02 8.37 15.77
N ILE A 109 -3.73 7.29 16.05
CA ILE A 109 -4.86 7.31 17.00
C ILE A 109 -4.32 7.65 18.40
N PRO A 110 -4.86 8.72 19.04
CA PRO A 110 -4.42 9.10 20.39
C PRO A 110 -4.67 7.98 21.41
N PRO A 111 -3.73 7.72 22.34
CA PRO A 111 -3.88 6.66 23.34
C PRO A 111 -5.08 6.85 24.28
N LYS A 112 -5.57 8.08 24.40
CA LYS A 112 -6.73 8.42 25.24
C LYS A 112 -8.08 8.05 24.62
N LEU A 113 -8.12 7.78 23.32
CA LEU A 113 -9.36 7.50 22.60
C LEU A 113 -9.82 6.06 22.85
N SER A 114 -11.08 5.91 23.22
CA SER A 114 -11.73 4.60 23.42
C SER A 114 -12.52 4.22 22.18
N LEU A 115 -12.09 3.19 21.47
CA LEU A 115 -12.67 2.73 20.21
C LEU A 115 -12.82 1.20 20.21
N THR A 116 -13.73 0.71 19.38
CA THR A 116 -13.77 -0.69 18.95
C THR A 116 -13.37 -0.74 17.48
N CYS A 117 -12.29 -1.42 17.15
CA CYS A 117 -11.74 -1.48 15.80
C CYS A 117 -11.78 -2.88 15.24
N PHE A 118 -12.46 -3.06 14.14
CA PHE A 118 -12.43 -4.28 13.33
C PHE A 118 -11.38 -4.14 12.23
N THR A 119 -10.55 -5.14 12.03
CA THR A 119 -9.57 -5.14 10.93
C THR A 119 -9.26 -6.56 10.44
N LEU A 120 -8.98 -6.67 9.15
CA LEU A 120 -8.43 -7.88 8.49
C LEU A 120 -6.90 -7.81 8.36
N SER A 121 -6.31 -6.66 8.66
CA SER A 121 -4.88 -6.41 8.47
C SER A 121 -4.12 -6.71 9.75
N LEU A 122 -3.20 -7.67 9.68
CA LEU A 122 -2.34 -8.00 10.81
C LEU A 122 -1.45 -6.81 11.25
N PRO A 123 -0.78 -6.08 10.34
CA PRO A 123 0.00 -4.90 10.73
C PRO A 123 -0.83 -3.82 11.44
N VAL A 124 -2.04 -3.55 10.96
CA VAL A 124 -2.98 -2.61 11.60
C VAL A 124 -3.39 -3.10 12.98
N ALA A 125 -3.76 -4.38 13.12
CA ALA A 125 -4.11 -4.98 14.41
C ALA A 125 -2.97 -4.86 15.42
N MET A 126 -1.74 -5.11 15.01
CA MET A 126 -0.57 -5.00 15.89
C MET A 126 -0.36 -3.56 16.37
N GLU A 127 -0.53 -2.57 15.52
CA GLU A 127 -0.45 -1.16 15.92
C GLU A 127 -1.58 -0.75 16.87
N LEU A 128 -2.80 -1.20 16.61
CA LEU A 128 -3.95 -0.92 17.47
C LEU A 128 -3.82 -1.56 18.86
N CYS A 129 -3.24 -2.76 18.94
CA CYS A 129 -3.01 -3.45 20.21
C CYS A 129 -2.04 -2.70 21.16
N LYS A 130 -1.25 -1.78 20.65
CA LYS A 130 -0.39 -0.89 21.47
C LYS A 130 -1.19 0.21 22.18
N LYS A 131 -2.44 0.44 21.81
CA LYS A 131 -3.32 1.49 22.36
C LYS A 131 -4.17 0.90 23.49
N PRO A 132 -4.09 1.42 24.73
CA PRO A 132 -4.67 0.74 25.88
C PRO A 132 -6.21 0.77 25.93
N LYS A 133 -6.84 1.70 25.23
CA LYS A 133 -8.31 1.90 25.24
C LYS A 133 -8.99 1.47 23.95
N ILE A 134 -8.30 0.77 23.08
CA ILE A 134 -8.87 0.24 21.86
C ILE A 134 -9.12 -1.25 22.02
N GLU A 135 -10.37 -1.64 21.84
CA GLU A 135 -10.75 -3.03 21.65
C GLU A 135 -10.50 -3.41 20.18
N VAL A 136 -9.60 -4.34 19.95
CA VAL A 136 -9.23 -4.79 18.60
C VAL A 136 -9.92 -6.13 18.31
N ILE A 137 -10.74 -6.15 17.28
CA ILE A 137 -11.37 -7.37 16.77
C ILE A 137 -10.73 -7.70 15.43
N PHE A 138 -9.87 -8.71 15.43
CA PHE A 138 -9.25 -9.19 14.21
C PHE A 138 -10.18 -10.16 13.49
N ILE A 139 -10.58 -9.80 12.27
CA ILE A 139 -11.39 -10.65 11.43
C ILE A 139 -10.44 -11.56 10.65
N GLY A 140 -10.30 -12.79 11.13
CA GLY A 140 -9.48 -13.81 10.49
C GLY A 140 -10.35 -14.83 9.77
N GLY A 141 -9.71 -15.59 8.90
CA GLY A 141 -10.30 -16.73 8.20
C GLY A 141 -9.21 -17.66 7.70
N SER A 142 -9.57 -18.88 7.39
CA SER A 142 -8.68 -19.86 6.76
C SER A 142 -8.54 -19.64 5.27
#